data_cd66f76db646ef3d2a18684c00d9570c
#
_entry.id   cd66f76db646ef3d2a18684c00d9570c
#
_cell.length_a   1.000
_cell.length_b   1.000
_cell.length_c   1.000
_cell.angle_alpha   90.00
_cell.angle_beta   90.00
_cell.angle_gamma   90.00
#
_symmetry.space_group_name_H-M   'P 1'
#
loop_
_entity.id
_entity.type
_entity.pdbx_description
1 polymer ?
#
loop_
_entity_poly.entity_id
_entity_poly.type
_entity_poly.pdbx_seq_one_letter_code
_entity_poly.pdbx_strand_id
1 'polypeptide(L)'
;RLGRKDLRQLRLRMGDRPILELGDRDWRLERVTEGRDLDFCVNAASNYSPWSVDSAREGFLTIPGGHRLGLCGQTIVKEDRITGFRKVSSLCLRVARDLKNVAPKDCASLGSVLILGAPGWGKTTLLRDLCRNLSVLSAVAVVDSRRELFPEGFDSGGGMDILSGCDKEIGMEM
;
A
#
# COMPACT_ATOMS: atom_id res chain seq x y z
N ARG A 1 -19.20 -17.72 -0.40
CA ARG A 1 -18.79 -16.29 -0.45
C ARG A 1 -17.42 -16.20 0.22
N LEU A 2 -16.37 -15.99 -0.57
CA LEU A 2 -15.04 -15.67 -0.06
C LEU A 2 -15.14 -14.33 0.68
N GLY A 3 -14.75 -14.30 1.94
CA GLY A 3 -14.81 -13.09 2.76
C GLY A 3 -13.82 -12.05 2.24
N ARG A 4 -14.31 -10.92 1.68
CA ARG A 4 -13.46 -9.80 1.21
C ARG A 4 -12.52 -9.28 2.31
N LYS A 5 -12.88 -9.49 3.57
CA LYS A 5 -12.11 -9.01 4.74
C LYS A 5 -10.79 -9.76 4.95
N ASP A 6 -10.64 -10.98 4.43
CA ASP A 6 -9.45 -11.80 4.65
C ASP A 6 -8.47 -11.78 3.48
N LEU A 7 -8.84 -11.14 2.36
CA LEU A 7 -7.96 -11.03 1.20
C LEU A 7 -6.73 -10.16 1.53
N ARG A 8 -5.56 -10.78 1.42
CA ARG A 8 -4.26 -10.12 1.61
C ARG A 8 -3.62 -9.75 0.27
N GLN A 9 -3.73 -10.68 -0.69
CA GLN A 9 -3.09 -10.52 -1.97
C GLN A 9 -3.86 -11.25 -3.07
N LEU A 10 -3.88 -10.66 -4.27
CA LEU A 10 -4.31 -11.31 -5.50
C LEU A 10 -3.15 -11.30 -6.49
N ARG A 11 -2.79 -12.46 -7.00
CA ARG A 11 -1.77 -12.62 -8.04
C ARG A 11 -2.41 -13.06 -9.34
N LEU A 12 -2.17 -12.31 -10.39
CA LEU A 12 -2.58 -12.62 -11.76
C LEU A 12 -1.33 -12.79 -12.61
N ARG A 13 -1.25 -13.88 -13.35
CA ARG A 13 -0.16 -14.12 -14.29
C ARG A 13 -0.75 -14.65 -15.59
N MET A 14 -0.31 -14.08 -16.71
CA MET A 14 -0.74 -14.49 -18.04
C MET A 14 -0.61 -16.01 -18.21
N GLY A 15 -1.68 -16.67 -18.62
CA GLY A 15 -1.71 -18.10 -18.86
C GLY A 15 -1.84 -18.98 -17.60
N ASP A 16 -1.77 -18.40 -16.40
CA ASP A 16 -1.91 -19.09 -15.13
C ASP A 16 -3.29 -18.84 -14.48
N ARG A 17 -3.64 -19.70 -13.53
CA ARG A 17 -4.82 -19.48 -12.69
C ARG A 17 -4.56 -18.40 -11.64
N PRO A 18 -5.48 -17.44 -11.44
CA PRO A 18 -5.38 -16.47 -10.37
C PRO A 18 -5.22 -17.11 -9.00
N ILE A 19 -4.36 -16.52 -8.17
CA ILE A 19 -4.13 -16.95 -6.80
C ILE A 19 -4.60 -15.84 -5.87
N LEU A 20 -5.52 -16.19 -4.96
CA LEU A 20 -5.96 -15.33 -3.86
C LEU A 20 -5.33 -15.82 -2.56
N GLU A 21 -4.61 -14.96 -1.88
CA GLU A 21 -4.10 -15.20 -0.53
C GLU A 21 -5.13 -14.69 0.48
N LEU A 22 -5.76 -15.61 1.19
CA LEU A 22 -6.80 -15.35 2.19
C LEU A 22 -6.31 -15.83 3.57
N GLY A 23 -5.87 -14.89 4.40
CA GLY A 23 -5.31 -15.24 5.71
C GLY A 23 -4.05 -16.08 5.56
N ASP A 24 -4.11 -17.34 5.90
CA ASP A 24 -3.03 -18.34 5.86
C ASP A 24 -3.16 -19.34 4.69
N ARG A 25 -4.14 -19.15 3.80
CA ARG A 25 -4.45 -20.08 2.71
C ARG A 25 -4.41 -19.41 1.35
N ASP A 26 -3.87 -20.12 0.37
CA ASP A 26 -3.92 -19.75 -1.03
C ASP A 26 -5.07 -20.47 -1.74
N TRP A 27 -5.90 -19.71 -2.45
CA TRP A 27 -6.96 -20.21 -3.29
C TRP A 27 -6.63 -19.96 -4.75
N ARG A 28 -6.74 -21.00 -5.58
CA ARG A 28 -6.59 -20.90 -7.03
C ARG A 28 -7.96 -20.93 -7.67
N LEU A 29 -8.23 -19.95 -8.53
CA LEU A 29 -9.45 -19.92 -9.33
C LEU A 29 -9.33 -20.87 -10.52
N GLU A 30 -10.46 -21.38 -11.00
CA GLU A 30 -10.46 -22.32 -12.13
C GLU A 30 -10.17 -21.65 -13.48
N ARG A 31 -10.56 -20.37 -13.60
CA ARG A 31 -10.36 -19.58 -14.81
C ARG A 31 -8.88 -19.21 -14.99
N VAL A 32 -8.39 -19.27 -16.23
CA VAL A 32 -7.04 -18.83 -16.59
C VAL A 32 -7.03 -17.31 -16.81
N THR A 33 -5.98 -16.65 -16.38
CA THR A 33 -5.77 -15.21 -16.59
C THR A 33 -5.41 -14.92 -18.05
N GLU A 34 -6.17 -14.06 -18.68
CA GLU A 34 -5.93 -13.60 -20.05
C GLU A 34 -5.36 -12.17 -20.06
N GLY A 35 -4.85 -11.71 -21.21
CA GLY A 35 -4.32 -10.35 -21.37
C GLY A 35 -5.32 -9.27 -21.01
N ARG A 36 -6.56 -9.43 -21.45
CA ARG A 36 -7.67 -8.50 -21.15
C ARG A 36 -7.93 -8.35 -19.65
N ASP A 37 -7.66 -9.38 -18.84
CA ASP A 37 -7.85 -9.29 -17.40
C ASP A 37 -6.77 -8.40 -16.75
N LEU A 38 -5.53 -8.53 -17.24
CA LEU A 38 -4.42 -7.69 -16.80
C LEU A 38 -4.63 -6.23 -17.21
N ASP A 39 -5.01 -6.00 -18.48
CA ASP A 39 -5.30 -4.66 -19.01
C ASP A 39 -6.45 -3.99 -18.26
N PHE A 40 -7.52 -4.74 -17.96
CA PHE A 40 -8.62 -4.24 -17.15
C PHE A 40 -8.16 -3.80 -15.76
N CYS A 41 -7.35 -4.62 -15.07
CA CYS A 41 -6.86 -4.30 -13.73
C CYS A 41 -5.96 -3.05 -13.73
N VAL A 42 -5.09 -2.93 -14.71
CA VAL A 42 -4.20 -1.77 -14.85
C VAL A 42 -4.98 -0.50 -15.15
N ASN A 43 -5.90 -0.56 -16.11
CA ASN A 43 -6.73 0.59 -16.47
C ASN A 43 -7.61 1.04 -15.30
N ALA A 44 -8.23 0.11 -14.59
CA ALA A 44 -9.02 0.42 -13.40
C ALA A 44 -8.16 1.03 -12.28
N ALA A 45 -6.94 0.53 -12.08
CA ALA A 45 -6.02 1.05 -11.06
C ALA A 45 -5.49 2.44 -11.39
N SER A 46 -5.35 2.78 -12.66
CA SER A 46 -4.91 4.10 -13.14
C SER A 46 -6.06 5.08 -13.37
N ASN A 47 -7.31 4.71 -13.02
CA ASN A 47 -8.52 5.47 -13.37
C ASN A 47 -8.60 5.80 -14.87
N TYR A 48 -8.18 4.87 -15.71
CA TYR A 48 -8.11 5.03 -17.17
C TYR A 48 -7.25 6.21 -17.64
N SER A 49 -6.38 6.71 -16.77
CA SER A 49 -5.40 7.74 -17.10
C SER A 49 -4.07 7.13 -17.55
N PRO A 50 -3.30 7.80 -18.40
CA PRO A 50 -1.93 7.38 -18.69
C PRO A 50 -1.13 7.29 -17.39
N TRP A 51 -0.31 6.24 -17.28
CA TRP A 51 0.52 6.08 -16.09
C TRP A 51 1.50 7.24 -15.97
N SER A 52 1.75 7.69 -14.75
CA SER A 52 2.86 8.58 -14.54
C SER A 52 4.18 7.82 -14.75
N VAL A 53 5.17 8.50 -15.26
CA VAL A 53 6.53 7.95 -15.41
C VAL A 53 7.06 7.46 -14.05
N ASP A 54 6.67 8.12 -12.98
CA ASP A 54 7.08 7.77 -11.62
C ASP A 54 6.47 6.43 -11.17
N SER A 55 5.19 6.17 -11.43
CA SER A 55 4.55 4.88 -11.12
C SER A 55 5.20 3.73 -11.90
N ALA A 56 5.60 3.96 -13.15
CA ALA A 56 6.31 2.96 -13.94
C ALA A 56 7.71 2.65 -13.39
N ARG A 57 8.41 3.67 -12.86
CA ARG A 57 9.71 3.52 -12.21
C ARG A 57 9.62 2.74 -10.91
N GLU A 58 8.60 2.98 -10.14
CA GLU A 58 8.35 2.27 -8.88
C GLU A 58 7.92 0.82 -9.09
N GLY A 59 7.43 0.47 -10.29
CA GLY A 59 6.94 -0.88 -10.62
C GLY A 59 5.60 -1.22 -9.96
N PHE A 60 4.88 -0.24 -9.42
CA PHE A 60 3.54 -0.41 -8.85
C PHE A 60 2.67 0.84 -9.02
N LEU A 61 1.36 0.61 -8.93
CA LEU A 61 0.34 1.65 -8.84
C LEU A 61 -0.26 1.64 -7.44
N THR A 62 -0.40 2.81 -6.84
CA THR A 62 -1.18 2.97 -5.61
C THR A 62 -2.64 3.23 -5.98
N ILE A 63 -3.56 2.46 -5.39
CA ILE A 63 -5.00 2.55 -5.62
C ILE A 63 -5.66 3.13 -4.36
N PRO A 64 -6.80 3.85 -4.50
CA PRO A 64 -7.57 4.33 -3.35
C PRO A 64 -7.76 3.25 -2.28
N GLY A 65 -7.61 3.62 -1.00
CA GLY A 65 -7.57 2.68 0.10
C GLY A 65 -6.16 2.17 0.43
N GLY A 66 -5.11 2.76 -0.14
CA GLY A 66 -3.71 2.40 0.14
C GLY A 66 -3.27 1.06 -0.43
N HIS A 67 -4.10 0.47 -1.30
CA HIS A 67 -3.74 -0.78 -1.97
C HIS A 67 -2.63 -0.54 -3.00
N ARG A 68 -1.78 -1.57 -3.21
CA ARG A 68 -0.70 -1.49 -4.20
C ARG A 68 -0.86 -2.57 -5.25
N LEU A 69 -0.85 -2.18 -6.52
CA LEU A 69 -0.84 -3.07 -7.67
C LEU A 69 0.57 -3.10 -8.26
N GLY A 70 1.35 -4.11 -7.91
CA GLY A 70 2.67 -4.37 -8.50
C GLY A 70 2.53 -4.86 -9.93
N LEU A 71 3.40 -4.37 -10.81
CA LEU A 71 3.40 -4.63 -12.25
C LEU A 71 4.68 -5.36 -12.62
N CYS A 72 4.56 -6.42 -13.42
CA CYS A 72 5.70 -7.12 -14.01
C CYS A 72 5.45 -7.37 -15.50
N GLY A 73 6.51 -7.26 -16.29
CA GLY A 73 6.41 -7.46 -17.74
C GLY A 73 7.63 -6.95 -18.50
N GLN A 74 7.45 -6.69 -19.78
CA GLN A 74 8.48 -6.08 -20.63
C GLN A 74 8.52 -4.58 -20.39
N THR A 75 9.63 -4.09 -19.85
CA THR A 75 9.84 -2.68 -19.56
C THR A 75 10.30 -1.89 -20.79
N ILE A 76 10.01 -0.60 -20.80
CA ILE A 76 10.59 0.39 -21.71
C ILE A 76 11.66 1.14 -20.93
N VAL A 77 12.91 1.05 -21.40
CA VAL A 77 14.04 1.73 -20.77
C VAL A 77 14.48 2.89 -21.65
N LYS A 78 14.65 4.08 -21.08
CA LYS A 78 15.27 5.26 -21.71
C LYS A 78 16.26 5.87 -20.73
N GLU A 79 17.45 6.20 -21.19
CA GLU A 79 18.49 6.82 -20.36
C GLU A 79 18.75 6.05 -19.06
N ASP A 80 18.90 4.72 -19.16
CA ASP A 80 19.08 3.77 -18.04
C ASP A 80 17.97 3.78 -16.97
N ARG A 81 16.78 4.27 -17.33
CA ARG A 81 15.63 4.32 -16.43
C ARG A 81 14.41 3.67 -17.05
N ILE A 82 13.67 2.93 -16.23
CA ILE A 82 12.36 2.40 -16.63
C ILE A 82 11.40 3.58 -16.77
N THR A 83 10.78 3.71 -17.96
CA THR A 83 9.81 4.78 -18.26
C THR A 83 8.41 4.25 -18.50
N GLY A 84 8.25 2.92 -18.52
CA GLY A 84 6.94 2.29 -18.72
C GLY A 84 7.06 0.79 -18.95
N PHE A 85 5.94 0.19 -19.30
CA PHE A 85 5.83 -1.20 -19.71
C PHE A 85 5.31 -1.30 -21.13
N ARG A 86 5.98 -2.08 -21.96
CA ARG A 86 5.50 -2.43 -23.31
C ARG A 86 4.38 -3.46 -23.23
N LYS A 87 4.51 -4.40 -22.29
CA LYS A 87 3.55 -5.48 -22.06
C LYS A 87 3.60 -5.89 -20.60
N VAL A 88 2.46 -5.88 -19.93
CA VAL A 88 2.32 -6.43 -18.58
C VAL A 88 2.04 -7.93 -18.73
N SER A 89 2.78 -8.77 -18.01
CA SER A 89 2.63 -10.22 -18.00
C SER A 89 2.12 -10.77 -16.68
N SER A 90 2.27 -10.03 -15.59
CA SER A 90 1.71 -10.39 -14.30
C SER A 90 1.45 -9.17 -13.41
N LEU A 91 0.50 -9.34 -12.50
CA LEU A 91 0.08 -8.35 -11.51
C LEU A 91 0.05 -8.97 -10.12
N CYS A 92 0.36 -8.15 -9.13
CA CYS A 92 0.25 -8.52 -7.73
C CYS A 92 -0.46 -7.39 -6.97
N LEU A 93 -1.76 -7.56 -6.73
CA LEU A 93 -2.51 -6.64 -5.89
C LEU A 93 -2.29 -7.01 -4.41
N ARG A 94 -1.70 -6.08 -3.65
CA ARG A 94 -1.62 -6.15 -2.19
C ARG A 94 -2.72 -5.30 -1.59
N VAL A 95 -3.53 -5.93 -0.74
CA VAL A 95 -4.63 -5.27 -0.06
C VAL A 95 -4.11 -4.66 1.23
N ALA A 96 -4.12 -3.34 1.30
CA ALA A 96 -3.82 -2.62 2.53
C ALA A 96 -4.96 -2.82 3.54
N ARG A 97 -4.60 -2.90 4.81
CA ARG A 97 -5.54 -3.09 5.91
C ARG A 97 -5.37 -1.99 6.94
N ASP A 98 -6.47 -1.37 7.29
CA ASP A 98 -6.50 -0.43 8.40
C ASP A 98 -6.87 -1.17 9.69
N LEU A 99 -5.84 -1.71 10.36
CA LEU A 99 -6.00 -2.38 11.64
C LEU A 99 -5.99 -1.35 12.77
N LYS A 100 -6.99 -1.44 13.64
CA LYS A 100 -7.17 -0.58 14.81
C LYS A 100 -7.06 -1.39 16.10
N ASN A 101 -6.82 -0.70 17.22
CA ASN A 101 -6.72 -1.29 18.56
C ASN A 101 -5.58 -2.33 18.68
N VAL A 102 -4.48 -2.11 18.00
CA VAL A 102 -3.26 -2.94 18.10
C VAL A 102 -2.21 -2.32 19.03
N ALA A 103 -2.27 -1.00 19.24
CA ALA A 103 -1.36 -0.26 20.13
C ALA A 103 -1.89 -0.18 21.55
N PRO A 104 -1.00 -0.08 22.57
CA PRO A 104 -1.40 0.21 23.93
C PRO A 104 -2.19 1.50 24.00
N LYS A 105 -3.24 1.54 24.84
CA LYS A 105 -4.03 2.75 25.04
C LYS A 105 -3.34 3.78 25.93
N ASP A 106 -2.49 3.31 26.84
CA ASP A 106 -1.76 4.15 27.82
C ASP A 106 -0.43 4.64 27.23
N CYS A 107 -0.48 5.20 26.03
CA CYS A 107 0.73 5.69 25.32
C CYS A 107 1.10 7.14 25.67
N ALA A 108 0.27 7.86 26.43
CA ALA A 108 0.52 9.27 26.78
C ALA A 108 1.77 9.48 27.66
N SER A 109 2.19 8.47 28.39
CA SER A 109 3.41 8.50 29.23
C SER A 109 4.69 8.11 28.49
N LEU A 110 4.59 7.74 27.20
CA LEU A 110 5.75 7.38 26.40
C LEU A 110 6.55 8.66 26.07
N GLY A 111 7.84 8.66 26.43
CA GLY A 111 8.78 9.65 25.92
C GLY A 111 9.12 9.39 24.45
N SER A 112 10.36 9.63 24.06
CA SER A 112 10.83 9.29 22.71
C SER A 112 10.81 7.78 22.50
N VAL A 113 10.19 7.29 21.44
CA VAL A 113 10.02 5.86 21.13
C VAL A 113 10.61 5.54 19.77
N LEU A 114 11.42 4.48 19.72
CA LEU A 114 11.93 3.90 18.49
C LEU A 114 11.33 2.50 18.28
N ILE A 115 10.62 2.31 17.16
CA ILE A 115 9.99 1.02 16.82
C ILE A 115 10.92 0.24 15.87
N LEU A 116 11.47 -0.87 16.35
CA LEU A 116 12.36 -1.75 15.60
C LEU A 116 11.70 -3.11 15.34
N GLY A 117 12.03 -3.73 14.22
CA GLY A 117 11.57 -5.07 13.88
C GLY A 117 11.78 -5.43 12.41
N ALA A 118 11.67 -6.70 12.07
CA ALA A 118 11.80 -7.20 10.71
C ALA A 118 10.71 -6.68 9.78
N PRO A 119 10.90 -6.68 8.45
CA PRO A 119 9.85 -6.40 7.49
C PRO A 119 8.61 -7.28 7.75
N GLY A 120 7.41 -6.70 7.64
CA GLY A 120 6.15 -7.41 7.86
C GLY A 120 5.72 -7.57 9.33
N TRP A 121 6.54 -7.17 10.32
CA TRP A 121 6.23 -7.31 11.75
C TRP A 121 5.26 -6.25 12.30
N GLY A 122 4.61 -5.51 11.42
CA GLY A 122 3.53 -4.60 11.80
C GLY A 122 3.98 -3.25 12.39
N LYS A 123 5.26 -2.86 12.24
CA LYS A 123 5.78 -1.56 12.73
C LYS A 123 4.92 -0.37 12.33
N THR A 124 4.61 -0.27 11.03
CA THR A 124 3.78 0.81 10.48
C THR A 124 2.35 0.76 11.02
N THR A 125 1.81 -0.45 11.21
CA THR A 125 0.47 -0.65 11.79
C THR A 125 0.44 -0.21 13.24
N LEU A 126 1.46 -0.57 14.02
CA LEU A 126 1.60 -0.16 15.42
C LEU A 126 1.75 1.36 15.53
N LEU A 127 2.65 1.96 14.73
CA LEU A 127 2.88 3.41 14.74
C LEU A 127 1.62 4.19 14.37
N ARG A 128 0.89 3.74 13.34
CA ARG A 128 -0.39 4.34 12.94
C ARG A 128 -1.40 4.36 14.07
N ASP A 129 -1.53 3.25 14.77
CA ASP A 129 -2.50 3.12 15.86
C ASP A 129 -2.06 3.89 17.12
N LEU A 130 -0.75 3.99 17.39
CA LEU A 130 -0.20 4.89 18.41
C LEU A 130 -0.52 6.34 18.10
N CYS A 131 -0.32 6.80 16.86
CA CYS A 131 -0.68 8.15 16.46
C CYS A 131 -2.18 8.44 16.69
N ARG A 132 -3.05 7.49 16.37
CA ARG A 132 -4.50 7.61 16.66
C ARG A 132 -4.81 7.73 18.13
N ASN A 133 -4.19 6.87 18.95
CA ASN A 133 -4.42 6.90 20.40
C ASN A 133 -3.92 8.22 21.00
N LEU A 134 -2.77 8.71 20.57
CA LEU A 134 -2.21 9.99 21.00
C LEU A 134 -3.06 11.17 20.53
N SER A 135 -3.61 11.14 19.31
CA SER A 135 -4.41 12.24 18.76
C SER A 135 -5.73 12.49 19.49
N VAL A 136 -6.18 11.53 20.30
CA VAL A 136 -7.33 11.71 21.21
C VAL A 136 -6.95 12.55 22.43
N LEU A 137 -5.66 12.55 22.81
CA LEU A 137 -5.16 13.14 24.05
C LEU A 137 -4.44 14.48 23.79
N SER A 138 -3.86 14.66 22.61
CA SER A 138 -3.05 15.82 22.26
C SER A 138 -3.03 16.04 20.75
N ALA A 139 -2.60 17.22 20.32
CA ALA A 139 -2.27 17.48 18.92
C ALA A 139 -1.09 16.59 18.48
N VAL A 140 -1.20 15.95 17.33
CA VAL A 140 -0.17 15.05 16.77
C VAL A 140 0.20 15.51 15.37
N ALA A 141 1.49 15.75 15.14
CA ALA A 141 2.03 15.97 13.80
C ALA A 141 2.71 14.69 13.30
N VAL A 142 2.43 14.30 12.06
CA VAL A 142 2.97 13.09 11.42
C VAL A 142 3.71 13.47 10.15
N VAL A 143 4.98 13.04 10.04
CA VAL A 143 5.75 13.13 8.80
C VAL A 143 5.78 11.75 8.14
N ASP A 144 4.94 11.55 7.13
CA ASP A 144 4.79 10.31 6.37
C ASP A 144 5.46 10.40 5.00
N SER A 145 6.79 10.35 4.97
CA SER A 145 7.59 10.54 3.76
C SER A 145 7.24 9.56 2.62
N ARG A 146 6.71 8.38 2.95
CA ARG A 146 6.40 7.32 1.98
C ARG A 146 4.91 7.14 1.73
N ARG A 147 4.04 7.94 2.35
CA ARG A 147 2.58 7.78 2.31
C ARG A 147 2.11 6.37 2.73
N GLU A 148 2.76 5.81 3.76
CA GLU A 148 2.49 4.44 4.23
C GLU A 148 1.71 4.40 5.54
N LEU A 149 1.74 5.49 6.32
CA LEU A 149 1.04 5.57 7.60
C LEU A 149 -0.46 5.80 7.38
N PHE A 150 -0.81 6.85 6.67
CA PHE A 150 -2.20 7.21 6.43
C PHE A 150 -2.49 7.37 4.93
N PRO A 151 -2.49 6.25 4.16
CA PRO A 151 -2.89 6.31 2.77
C PRO A 151 -4.36 6.72 2.65
N GLU A 152 -4.74 7.23 1.48
CA GLU A 152 -6.12 7.64 1.19
C GLU A 152 -7.13 6.55 1.57
N GLY A 153 -8.18 6.95 2.30
CA GLY A 153 -9.23 6.04 2.77
C GLY A 153 -8.95 5.37 4.13
N PHE A 154 -7.76 5.60 4.72
CA PHE A 154 -7.51 5.20 6.10
C PHE A 154 -7.97 6.29 7.06
N ASP A 155 -8.53 5.85 8.19
CA ASP A 155 -8.94 6.75 9.25
C ASP A 155 -7.71 7.30 9.98
N SER A 156 -7.50 8.61 9.90
CA SER A 156 -6.44 9.29 10.64
C SER A 156 -6.83 9.65 12.09
N GLY A 157 -8.11 9.51 12.45
CA GLY A 157 -8.61 10.04 13.73
C GLY A 157 -8.80 11.56 13.70
N GLY A 158 -9.09 12.14 14.84
CA GLY A 158 -9.19 13.60 15.02
C GLY A 158 -7.91 14.17 15.64
N GLY A 159 -7.62 15.46 15.40
CA GLY A 159 -6.50 16.15 16.04
C GLY A 159 -5.11 15.77 15.52
N MET A 160 -5.01 15.36 14.25
CA MET A 160 -3.78 14.94 13.63
C MET A 160 -3.49 15.74 12.35
N ASP A 161 -2.32 16.32 12.26
CA ASP A 161 -1.79 16.98 11.07
C ASP A 161 -0.80 16.05 10.36
N ILE A 162 -1.02 15.78 9.06
CA ILE A 162 -0.23 14.81 8.31
C ILE A 162 0.46 15.49 7.16
N LEU A 163 1.80 15.55 7.20
CA LEU A 163 2.64 15.97 6.10
C LEU A 163 3.15 14.72 5.37
N SER A 164 2.77 14.52 4.12
CA SER A 164 3.09 13.32 3.37
C SER A 164 3.84 13.58 2.06
N GLY A 165 4.72 12.65 1.69
CA GLY A 165 5.47 12.69 0.43
C GLY A 165 6.61 13.72 0.42
N CYS A 166 7.02 14.24 1.56
CA CYS A 166 8.20 15.09 1.72
C CYS A 166 9.38 14.30 2.29
N ASP A 167 10.58 14.86 2.16
CA ASP A 167 11.74 14.38 2.89
C ASP A 167 11.53 14.49 4.41
N LYS A 168 12.08 13.52 5.17
CA LYS A 168 11.88 13.48 6.62
C LYS A 168 12.48 14.69 7.34
N GLU A 169 13.67 15.11 6.93
CA GLU A 169 14.38 16.22 7.56
C GLU A 169 13.59 17.51 7.34
N ILE A 170 13.19 17.77 6.10
CA ILE A 170 12.37 18.96 5.75
C ILE A 170 11.02 18.93 6.51
N GLY A 171 10.39 17.76 6.59
CA GLY A 171 9.09 17.63 7.26
C GLY A 171 9.16 17.78 8.79
N MET A 172 10.33 17.54 9.40
CA MET A 172 10.53 17.72 10.84
C MET A 172 10.88 19.16 11.22
N GLU A 173 11.28 20.00 10.26
CA GLU A 173 11.59 21.42 10.46
C GLU A 173 10.34 22.34 10.30
N MET A 174 9.27 21.80 9.72
CA MET A 174 8.00 22.53 9.53
C MET A 174 7.10 22.47 10.76
#